data_f95ae5d281d551da3c57321099576936
#
_entry.id   f95ae5d281d551da3c57321099576936
#
_cell.length_a   1.000
_cell.length_b   1.000
_cell.length_c   1.000
_cell.angle_alpha   90.00
_cell.angle_beta   90.00
_cell.angle_gamma   90.00
#
_symmetry.space_group_name_H-M   'P 1'
#
loop_
_entity.id
_entity.type
_entity.pdbx_description
1 polymer ?
#
loop_
_entity_poly.entity_id
_entity_poly.type
_entity_poly.pdbx_seq_one_letter_code
_entity_poly.pdbx_strand_id
1 'polypeptide(L)'
;METPVKPIAPNTLHICSAAEALALLRKHGGYGSAAFMRSLADAVSDENNHITGTVGDFNNLIDRFEALGDYFDALRVCDFALKIYPRSATLLAITLNTCARSGADGETYLAAAESLGRENWNEPRLFKDAAEYCRTRALCCPPEQTEAYFKKALSVCYDFQRIFPLDERGYMKEATVLLDKNRTADAENVLRRVIFEKITANGRPQPLNAASCCKLYLTEILKKSLEYDLILRIAQKGLSFSAAEQNSEHMGYFSYRLALAKTALVIESDYRNKADIEEALTCCQRAFDLVTFQSYADDLKRCYVQLCENPQNPIDLKTHRLVKHVLNTAETASAPTQN
;
A
#
# COMPACT_ATOMS: atom_id res chain seq x y z
N MET A 1 23.24 18.15 -26.74
CA MET A 1 22.41 17.90 -27.94
C MET A 1 22.14 16.43 -27.99
N GLU A 2 21.01 16.00 -27.48
CA GLU A 2 20.57 14.59 -27.55
C GLU A 2 20.04 14.35 -28.96
N THR A 3 20.59 13.34 -29.63
CA THR A 3 20.11 12.92 -30.95
C THR A 3 18.68 12.42 -30.82
N PRO A 4 17.72 12.91 -31.61
CA PRO A 4 16.34 12.43 -31.55
C PRO A 4 16.32 10.94 -31.90
N VAL A 5 15.82 10.11 -30.99
CA VAL A 5 15.59 8.69 -31.19
C VAL A 5 14.57 8.55 -32.34
N LYS A 6 15.03 7.97 -33.47
CA LYS A 6 14.12 7.67 -34.61
C LYS A 6 12.97 6.81 -34.12
N PRO A 7 11.71 7.12 -34.47
CA PRO A 7 10.59 6.24 -34.17
C PRO A 7 10.82 4.90 -34.87
N ILE A 8 10.79 3.82 -34.09
CA ILE A 8 10.86 2.45 -34.62
C ILE A 8 9.55 2.18 -35.35
N ALA A 9 9.63 1.73 -36.60
CA ALA A 9 8.45 1.38 -37.38
C ALA A 9 7.71 0.20 -36.68
N PRO A 10 6.38 0.24 -36.54
CA PRO A 10 5.62 -0.71 -35.73
C PRO A 10 5.71 -2.18 -36.15
N ASN A 11 6.22 -2.50 -37.30
CA ASN A 11 6.18 -3.86 -37.88
C ASN A 11 7.49 -4.68 -37.82
N THR A 12 8.45 -4.34 -36.97
CA THR A 12 9.78 -4.98 -36.97
C THR A 12 10.36 -5.30 -35.59
N LEU A 13 9.54 -5.39 -34.55
CA LEU A 13 10.04 -5.88 -33.26
C LEU A 13 10.10 -7.42 -33.29
N HIS A 14 11.27 -7.97 -33.58
CA HIS A 14 11.54 -9.39 -33.36
C HIS A 14 11.94 -9.59 -31.91
N ILE A 15 11.08 -10.18 -31.12
CA ILE A 15 11.26 -10.48 -29.70
C ILE A 15 11.12 -11.99 -29.54
N CYS A 16 12.08 -12.59 -28.84
CA CYS A 16 12.08 -14.04 -28.60
C CYS A 16 11.73 -14.41 -27.16
N SER A 17 11.72 -13.44 -26.25
CA SER A 17 11.41 -13.72 -24.83
C SER A 17 10.77 -12.51 -24.11
N ALA A 18 10.02 -12.81 -23.03
CA ALA A 18 9.47 -11.80 -22.12
C ALA A 18 10.58 -10.96 -21.45
N ALA A 19 11.73 -11.56 -21.15
CA ALA A 19 12.89 -10.86 -20.59
C ALA A 19 13.48 -9.84 -21.59
N GLU A 20 13.54 -10.16 -22.88
CA GLU A 20 13.98 -9.24 -23.94
C GLU A 20 12.97 -8.08 -24.10
N ALA A 21 11.67 -8.37 -24.11
CA ALA A 21 10.62 -7.37 -24.11
C ALA A 21 10.75 -6.40 -22.93
N LEU A 22 11.01 -6.92 -21.72
CA LEU A 22 11.24 -6.12 -20.52
C LEU A 22 12.49 -5.24 -20.65
N ALA A 23 13.58 -5.76 -21.22
CA ALA A 23 14.82 -5.00 -21.45
C ALA A 23 14.58 -3.83 -22.44
N LEU A 24 13.83 -4.08 -23.52
CA LEU A 24 13.42 -3.04 -24.46
C LEU A 24 12.53 -1.98 -23.80
N LEU A 25 11.57 -2.41 -22.98
CA LEU A 25 10.68 -1.50 -22.26
C LEU A 25 11.45 -0.64 -21.25
N ARG A 26 12.44 -1.19 -20.55
CA ARG A 26 13.32 -0.42 -19.65
C ARG A 26 14.18 0.58 -20.40
N LYS A 27 14.72 0.22 -21.56
CA LYS A 27 15.58 1.09 -22.38
C LYS A 27 14.82 2.28 -22.95
N HIS A 28 13.55 2.07 -23.32
CA HIS A 28 12.69 3.11 -23.94
C HIS A 28 11.64 3.69 -22.98
N GLY A 29 11.52 3.12 -21.79
CA GLY A 29 10.38 3.20 -20.90
C GLY A 29 10.29 4.37 -19.94
N GLY A 30 10.96 5.46 -20.21
CA GLY A 30 10.59 6.74 -19.58
C GLY A 30 9.79 7.63 -20.54
N TYR A 31 9.90 7.37 -21.84
CA TYR A 31 9.37 8.20 -22.93
C TYR A 31 8.81 7.37 -24.10
N GLY A 32 8.50 6.10 -23.88
CA GLY A 32 7.89 5.25 -24.89
C GLY A 32 6.54 5.82 -25.29
N SER A 33 6.34 6.13 -26.57
CA SER A 33 5.03 6.50 -27.06
C SER A 33 4.05 5.33 -26.83
N ALA A 34 2.76 5.60 -26.63
CA ALA A 34 1.71 4.58 -26.55
C ALA A 34 1.78 3.61 -27.74
N ALA A 35 2.22 4.08 -28.90
CA ALA A 35 2.44 3.26 -30.08
C ALA A 35 3.56 2.23 -29.90
N PHE A 36 4.66 2.57 -29.23
CA PHE A 36 5.74 1.62 -28.92
C PHE A 36 5.27 0.55 -27.93
N MET A 37 4.56 0.96 -26.86
CA MET A 37 4.01 0.06 -25.86
C MET A 37 3.07 -0.97 -26.51
N ARG A 38 2.15 -0.49 -27.34
CA ARG A 38 1.22 -1.34 -28.09
C ARG A 38 1.94 -2.30 -29.02
N SER A 39 2.94 -1.83 -29.79
CA SER A 39 3.73 -2.67 -30.68
C SER A 39 4.54 -3.74 -29.91
N LEU A 40 5.00 -3.43 -28.71
CA LEU A 40 5.67 -4.37 -27.84
C LEU A 40 4.71 -5.44 -27.32
N ALA A 41 3.52 -5.02 -26.86
CA ALA A 41 2.48 -5.94 -26.41
C ALA A 41 1.96 -6.81 -27.57
N ASP A 42 1.80 -6.24 -28.77
CA ASP A 42 1.48 -6.98 -29.99
C ASP A 42 2.50 -8.06 -30.26
N ALA A 43 3.78 -7.72 -30.23
CA ALA A 43 4.87 -8.67 -30.49
C ALA A 43 4.93 -9.78 -29.42
N VAL A 44 4.68 -9.47 -28.14
CA VAL A 44 4.66 -10.47 -27.05
C VAL A 44 3.43 -11.36 -27.14
N SER A 45 2.26 -10.81 -27.52
CA SER A 45 0.98 -11.53 -27.57
C SER A 45 0.75 -12.26 -28.90
N ASP A 46 1.61 -12.10 -29.88
CA ASP A 46 1.50 -12.80 -31.17
C ASP A 46 1.94 -14.26 -31.01
N GLU A 47 1.00 -15.19 -31.19
CA GLU A 47 1.24 -16.63 -31.07
C GLU A 47 2.27 -17.15 -32.07
N ASN A 48 2.51 -16.44 -33.17
CA ASN A 48 3.54 -16.81 -34.17
C ASN A 48 4.97 -16.49 -33.72
N ASN A 49 5.14 -15.59 -32.75
CA ASN A 49 6.46 -15.20 -32.28
C ASN A 49 7.10 -16.19 -31.29
N HIS A 50 6.37 -17.23 -30.85
CA HIS A 50 6.84 -18.27 -29.94
C HIS A 50 7.61 -17.69 -28.73
N ILE A 51 7.08 -16.63 -28.13
CA ILE A 51 7.72 -15.94 -27.01
C ILE A 51 7.93 -16.90 -25.84
N THR A 52 9.17 -16.99 -25.36
CA THR A 52 9.54 -17.78 -24.19
C THR A 52 9.69 -16.89 -22.94
N GLY A 53 9.60 -17.49 -21.77
CA GLY A 53 9.82 -16.79 -20.50
C GLY A 53 9.34 -17.60 -19.33
N THR A 54 9.85 -17.31 -18.15
CA THR A 54 9.35 -17.85 -16.89
C THR A 54 8.14 -17.04 -16.42
N VAL A 55 7.37 -17.59 -15.46
CA VAL A 55 6.30 -16.82 -14.76
C VAL A 55 6.84 -15.50 -14.21
N GLY A 56 8.08 -15.50 -13.66
CA GLY A 56 8.73 -14.29 -13.16
C GLY A 56 9.03 -13.25 -14.24
N ASP A 57 9.44 -13.68 -15.44
CA ASP A 57 9.70 -12.77 -16.55
C ASP A 57 8.42 -12.07 -17.02
N PHE A 58 7.32 -12.82 -17.15
CA PHE A 58 6.01 -12.26 -17.49
C PHE A 58 5.49 -11.34 -16.38
N ASN A 59 5.63 -11.73 -15.11
CA ASN A 59 5.25 -10.87 -13.98
C ASN A 59 5.98 -9.52 -14.06
N ASN A 60 7.30 -9.52 -14.22
CA ASN A 60 8.09 -8.30 -14.30
C ASN A 60 7.71 -7.42 -15.50
N LEU A 61 7.36 -8.03 -16.62
CA LEU A 61 6.90 -7.32 -17.80
C LEU A 61 5.54 -6.65 -17.56
N ILE A 62 4.59 -7.40 -16.99
CA ILE A 62 3.24 -6.89 -16.64
C ILE A 62 3.35 -5.74 -15.63
N ASP A 63 4.10 -5.93 -14.54
CA ASP A 63 4.33 -4.89 -13.52
C ASP A 63 4.89 -3.61 -14.16
N ARG A 64 5.70 -3.72 -15.21
CA ARG A 64 6.24 -2.55 -15.90
C ARG A 64 5.19 -1.84 -16.76
N PHE A 65 4.33 -2.56 -17.48
CA PHE A 65 3.19 -1.95 -18.18
C PHE A 65 2.26 -1.24 -17.19
N GLU A 66 1.94 -1.88 -16.06
CA GLU A 66 1.13 -1.27 -14.99
C GLU A 66 1.77 0.01 -14.41
N ALA A 67 3.09 0.00 -14.18
CA ALA A 67 3.83 1.16 -13.68
C ALA A 67 3.80 2.36 -14.65
N LEU A 68 3.62 2.09 -15.95
CA LEU A 68 3.44 3.10 -16.99
C LEU A 68 1.96 3.49 -17.18
N GLY A 69 1.04 2.88 -16.42
CA GLY A 69 -0.41 3.13 -16.51
C GLY A 69 -1.11 2.43 -17.67
N ASP A 70 -0.40 1.56 -18.39
CA ASP A 70 -0.95 0.84 -19.55
C ASP A 70 -1.52 -0.52 -19.15
N TYR A 71 -2.68 -0.49 -18.51
CA TYR A 71 -3.37 -1.69 -18.05
C TYR A 71 -3.94 -2.53 -19.19
N PHE A 72 -4.26 -1.91 -20.34
CA PHE A 72 -4.81 -2.64 -21.48
C PHE A 72 -3.77 -3.60 -22.06
N ASP A 73 -2.58 -3.11 -22.34
CA ASP A 73 -1.50 -3.95 -22.87
C ASP A 73 -0.94 -4.89 -21.79
N ALA A 74 -0.95 -4.49 -20.50
CA ALA A 74 -0.68 -5.40 -19.39
C ALA A 74 -1.59 -6.62 -19.39
N LEU A 75 -2.91 -6.45 -19.57
CA LEU A 75 -3.88 -7.55 -19.64
C LEU A 75 -3.65 -8.45 -20.85
N ARG A 76 -3.27 -7.91 -22.00
CA ARG A 76 -2.94 -8.72 -23.18
C ARG A 76 -1.74 -9.65 -22.93
N VAL A 77 -0.72 -9.13 -22.22
CA VAL A 77 0.44 -9.95 -21.80
C VAL A 77 0.02 -10.99 -20.75
N CYS A 78 -0.89 -10.64 -19.82
CA CYS A 78 -1.47 -11.60 -18.88
C CYS A 78 -2.17 -12.76 -19.60
N ASP A 79 -3.04 -12.45 -20.57
CA ASP A 79 -3.76 -13.44 -21.37
C ASP A 79 -2.80 -14.40 -22.08
N PHE A 80 -1.77 -13.84 -22.71
CA PHE A 80 -0.75 -14.63 -23.37
C PHE A 80 0.02 -15.52 -22.38
N ALA A 81 0.46 -14.97 -21.26
CA ALA A 81 1.17 -15.71 -20.23
C ALA A 81 0.31 -16.85 -19.63
N LEU A 82 -0.99 -16.61 -19.43
CA LEU A 82 -1.93 -17.62 -18.92
C LEU A 82 -2.24 -18.72 -19.94
N LYS A 83 -2.10 -18.48 -21.25
CA LYS A 83 -2.15 -19.57 -22.25
C LYS A 83 -0.97 -20.53 -22.08
N ILE A 84 0.22 -20.02 -21.73
CA ILE A 84 1.41 -20.83 -21.50
C ILE A 84 1.35 -21.50 -20.11
N TYR A 85 0.89 -20.77 -19.08
CA TYR A 85 0.86 -21.21 -17.68
C TYR A 85 -0.55 -21.12 -17.08
N PRO A 86 -1.54 -21.90 -17.55
CA PRO A 86 -2.96 -21.71 -17.20
C PRO A 86 -3.31 -21.96 -15.73
N ARG A 87 -2.43 -22.64 -14.98
CA ARG A 87 -2.62 -22.94 -13.56
C ARG A 87 -1.67 -22.15 -12.65
N SER A 88 -1.03 -21.10 -13.15
CA SER A 88 -0.13 -20.28 -12.35
C SER A 88 -0.91 -19.38 -11.41
N ALA A 89 -0.87 -19.67 -10.11
CA ALA A 89 -1.47 -18.83 -9.07
C ALA A 89 -0.91 -17.40 -9.09
N THR A 90 0.38 -17.24 -9.38
CA THR A 90 1.04 -15.93 -9.49
C THR A 90 0.47 -15.11 -10.65
N LEU A 91 0.34 -15.70 -11.85
CA LEU A 91 -0.22 -14.99 -13.01
C LEU A 91 -1.70 -14.67 -12.81
N LEU A 92 -2.50 -15.60 -12.26
CA LEU A 92 -3.89 -15.33 -11.93
C LEU A 92 -4.03 -14.18 -10.92
N ALA A 93 -3.17 -14.13 -9.90
CA ALA A 93 -3.16 -13.04 -8.94
C ALA A 93 -2.89 -11.68 -9.61
N ILE A 94 -1.83 -11.60 -10.44
CA ILE A 94 -1.49 -10.37 -11.15
C ILE A 94 -2.61 -9.93 -12.07
N THR A 95 -3.17 -10.87 -12.85
CA THR A 95 -4.25 -10.57 -13.79
C THR A 95 -5.47 -10.02 -13.05
N LEU A 96 -5.88 -10.63 -11.93
CA LEU A 96 -6.97 -10.13 -11.09
C LEU A 96 -6.68 -8.74 -10.51
N ASN A 97 -5.44 -8.48 -10.10
CA ASN A 97 -5.02 -7.15 -9.65
C ASN A 97 -5.11 -6.12 -10.79
N THR A 98 -4.63 -6.48 -11.98
CA THR A 98 -4.70 -5.61 -13.17
C THR A 98 -6.16 -5.30 -13.56
N CYS A 99 -7.05 -6.31 -13.51
CA CYS A 99 -8.49 -6.11 -13.72
C CYS A 99 -9.09 -5.19 -12.65
N ALA A 100 -8.73 -5.37 -11.36
CA ALA A 100 -9.22 -4.52 -10.28
C ALA A 100 -8.81 -3.06 -10.46
N ARG A 101 -7.60 -2.80 -10.95
CA ARG A 101 -7.05 -1.45 -11.16
C ARG A 101 -7.57 -0.78 -12.42
N SER A 102 -7.80 -1.54 -13.47
CA SER A 102 -8.28 -1.04 -14.77
C SER A 102 -9.81 -0.94 -14.86
N GLY A 103 -10.54 -1.62 -13.98
CA GLY A 103 -11.97 -1.80 -14.06
C GLY A 103 -12.42 -2.85 -15.11
N ALA A 104 -11.46 -3.60 -15.67
CA ALA A 104 -11.75 -4.65 -16.66
C ALA A 104 -12.49 -5.83 -16.04
N ASP A 105 -13.19 -6.58 -16.88
CA ASP A 105 -13.85 -7.81 -16.45
C ASP A 105 -12.81 -8.94 -16.24
N GLY A 106 -12.80 -9.50 -15.05
CA GLY A 106 -11.89 -10.57 -14.63
C GLY A 106 -12.61 -11.85 -14.20
N GLU A 107 -13.89 -12.01 -14.50
CA GLU A 107 -14.68 -13.18 -14.04
C GLU A 107 -14.10 -14.51 -14.53
N THR A 108 -13.57 -14.54 -15.75
CA THR A 108 -12.94 -15.75 -16.31
C THR A 108 -11.67 -16.13 -15.53
N TYR A 109 -10.88 -15.17 -15.09
CA TYR A 109 -9.68 -15.40 -14.30
C TYR A 109 -10.01 -15.77 -12.85
N LEU A 110 -11.06 -15.16 -12.29
CA LEU A 110 -11.56 -15.53 -10.98
C LEU A 110 -12.09 -16.99 -11.01
N ALA A 111 -12.87 -17.36 -12.01
CA ALA A 111 -13.34 -18.72 -12.20
C ALA A 111 -12.18 -19.71 -12.41
N ALA A 112 -11.15 -19.33 -13.17
CA ALA A 112 -9.94 -20.13 -13.34
C ALA A 112 -9.22 -20.33 -12.00
N ALA A 113 -9.07 -19.27 -11.18
CA ALA A 113 -8.50 -19.37 -9.86
C ALA A 113 -9.35 -20.28 -8.94
N GLU A 114 -10.66 -20.12 -8.91
CA GLU A 114 -11.57 -20.97 -8.14
C GLU A 114 -11.52 -22.44 -8.56
N SER A 115 -11.29 -22.73 -9.84
CA SER A 115 -11.13 -24.09 -10.34
C SER A 115 -9.89 -24.82 -9.84
N LEU A 116 -8.89 -24.10 -9.34
CA LEU A 116 -7.73 -24.71 -8.68
C LEU A 116 -8.10 -25.34 -7.33
N GLY A 117 -9.24 -24.94 -6.73
CA GLY A 117 -9.60 -25.22 -5.34
C GLY A 117 -8.82 -24.33 -4.36
N ARG A 118 -9.51 -23.70 -3.42
CA ARG A 118 -8.88 -22.70 -2.52
C ARG A 118 -7.81 -23.30 -1.60
N GLU A 119 -7.88 -24.59 -1.30
CA GLU A 119 -6.85 -25.32 -0.58
C GLU A 119 -5.52 -25.38 -1.34
N ASN A 120 -5.56 -25.25 -2.69
CA ASN A 120 -4.40 -25.24 -3.56
C ASN A 120 -3.89 -23.81 -3.88
N TRP A 121 -4.52 -22.79 -3.32
CA TRP A 121 -4.01 -21.43 -3.40
C TRP A 121 -2.84 -21.26 -2.43
N ASN A 122 -1.70 -21.82 -2.80
CA ASN A 122 -0.46 -21.77 -2.01
C ASN A 122 0.26 -20.42 -2.10
N GLU A 123 -0.33 -19.45 -2.80
CA GLU A 123 0.18 -18.12 -3.02
C GLU A 123 -0.70 -17.09 -2.29
N PRO A 124 -0.23 -16.49 -1.18
CA PRO A 124 -0.99 -15.48 -0.43
C PRO A 124 -1.45 -14.29 -1.28
N ARG A 125 -0.67 -13.96 -2.32
CA ARG A 125 -1.00 -12.88 -3.26
C ARG A 125 -2.31 -13.17 -3.99
N LEU A 126 -2.59 -14.43 -4.36
CA LEU A 126 -3.81 -14.77 -5.07
C LEU A 126 -5.07 -14.47 -4.23
N PHE A 127 -5.04 -14.78 -2.93
CA PHE A 127 -6.14 -14.42 -2.04
C PHE A 127 -6.33 -12.91 -1.95
N LYS A 128 -5.23 -12.17 -1.75
CA LYS A 128 -5.27 -10.72 -1.64
C LYS A 128 -5.86 -10.08 -2.90
N ASP A 129 -5.39 -10.51 -4.07
CA ASP A 129 -5.76 -9.88 -5.35
C ASP A 129 -7.14 -10.33 -5.82
N ALA A 130 -7.57 -11.56 -5.54
CA ALA A 130 -8.95 -12.02 -5.77
C ALA A 130 -9.95 -11.28 -4.86
N ALA A 131 -9.64 -11.09 -3.57
CA ALA A 131 -10.47 -10.29 -2.67
C ALA A 131 -10.59 -8.83 -3.15
N GLU A 132 -9.47 -8.24 -3.58
CA GLU A 132 -9.45 -6.88 -4.14
C GLU A 132 -10.26 -6.76 -5.42
N TYR A 133 -10.13 -7.71 -6.33
CA TYR A 133 -10.95 -7.75 -7.55
C TYR A 133 -12.45 -7.79 -7.20
N CYS A 134 -12.88 -8.72 -6.35
CA CYS A 134 -14.28 -8.82 -5.94
C CYS A 134 -14.77 -7.53 -5.26
N ARG A 135 -13.95 -6.92 -4.40
CA ARG A 135 -14.25 -5.65 -3.73
C ARG A 135 -14.46 -4.52 -4.75
N THR A 136 -13.53 -4.37 -5.68
CA THR A 136 -13.60 -3.32 -6.71
C THR A 136 -14.82 -3.54 -7.63
N ARG A 137 -15.11 -4.78 -8.00
CA ARG A 137 -16.33 -5.10 -8.75
C ARG A 137 -17.59 -4.73 -7.98
N ALA A 138 -17.64 -5.01 -6.68
CA ALA A 138 -18.77 -4.61 -5.82
C ALA A 138 -19.03 -3.10 -5.85
N LEU A 139 -17.98 -2.28 -5.93
CA LEU A 139 -18.08 -0.83 -5.96
C LEU A 139 -18.49 -0.27 -7.34
N CYS A 140 -18.26 -1.03 -8.42
CA CYS A 140 -18.46 -0.57 -9.80
C CYS A 140 -19.60 -1.28 -10.55
N CYS A 141 -20.12 -2.40 -10.01
CA CYS A 141 -21.20 -3.16 -10.66
C CYS A 141 -22.59 -2.54 -10.37
N PRO A 142 -23.62 -2.96 -11.14
CA PRO A 142 -25.01 -2.60 -10.83
C PRO A 142 -25.41 -3.01 -9.40
N PRO A 143 -26.30 -2.23 -8.73
CA PRO A 143 -26.67 -2.43 -7.33
C PRO A 143 -27.14 -3.84 -6.96
N GLU A 144 -27.80 -4.53 -7.90
CA GLU A 144 -28.30 -5.90 -7.72
C GLU A 144 -27.19 -6.94 -7.60
N GLN A 145 -25.97 -6.65 -8.05
CA GLN A 145 -24.82 -7.53 -7.99
C GLN A 145 -23.86 -7.18 -6.83
N THR A 146 -23.96 -5.97 -6.30
CA THR A 146 -23.04 -5.41 -5.28
C THR A 146 -22.86 -6.34 -4.07
N GLU A 147 -23.99 -6.81 -3.51
CA GLU A 147 -23.94 -7.66 -2.32
C GLU A 147 -23.30 -9.03 -2.61
N ALA A 148 -23.53 -9.59 -3.80
CA ALA A 148 -22.93 -10.86 -4.19
C ALA A 148 -21.40 -10.76 -4.28
N TYR A 149 -20.86 -9.67 -4.85
CA TYR A 149 -19.42 -9.45 -4.92
C TYR A 149 -18.80 -9.17 -3.57
N PHE A 150 -19.43 -8.38 -2.70
CA PHE A 150 -18.96 -8.22 -1.32
C PHE A 150 -18.93 -9.52 -0.55
N LYS A 151 -19.93 -10.38 -0.72
CA LYS A 151 -19.96 -11.70 -0.11
C LYS A 151 -18.82 -12.59 -0.63
N LYS A 152 -18.55 -12.56 -1.94
CA LYS A 152 -17.39 -13.26 -2.54
C LYS A 152 -16.07 -12.72 -1.93
N ALA A 153 -15.89 -11.40 -1.86
CA ALA A 153 -14.70 -10.80 -1.29
C ALA A 153 -14.46 -11.24 0.16
N LEU A 154 -15.48 -11.19 1.01
CA LEU A 154 -15.39 -11.65 2.41
C LEU A 154 -15.08 -13.15 2.49
N SER A 155 -15.71 -13.98 1.66
CA SER A 155 -15.41 -15.42 1.60
C SER A 155 -13.93 -15.68 1.29
N VAL A 156 -13.35 -14.95 0.33
CA VAL A 156 -11.92 -15.05 0.01
C VAL A 156 -11.05 -14.61 1.20
N CYS A 157 -11.44 -13.52 1.90
CA CYS A 157 -10.71 -13.06 3.08
C CYS A 157 -10.71 -14.12 4.22
N TYR A 158 -11.84 -14.78 4.46
CA TYR A 158 -11.94 -15.81 5.50
C TYR A 158 -11.10 -17.05 5.15
N ASP A 159 -11.09 -17.49 3.90
CA ASP A 159 -10.22 -18.57 3.46
C ASP A 159 -8.74 -18.16 3.54
N PHE A 160 -8.42 -16.91 3.22
CA PHE A 160 -7.07 -16.38 3.37
C PHE A 160 -6.59 -16.50 4.84
N GLN A 161 -7.40 -16.01 5.79
CA GLN A 161 -7.09 -16.07 7.21
C GLN A 161 -7.00 -17.52 7.72
N ARG A 162 -7.84 -18.41 7.21
CA ARG A 162 -7.82 -19.83 7.58
C ARG A 162 -6.55 -20.53 7.12
N ILE A 163 -6.08 -20.24 5.90
CA ILE A 163 -4.92 -20.91 5.27
C ILE A 163 -3.61 -20.22 5.68
N PHE A 164 -3.60 -18.91 5.79
CA PHE A 164 -2.46 -18.09 6.18
C PHE A 164 -2.78 -17.20 7.40
N PRO A 165 -3.03 -17.79 8.57
CA PRO A 165 -3.52 -17.04 9.74
C PRO A 165 -2.55 -15.98 10.27
N LEU A 166 -1.25 -16.06 9.92
CA LEU A 166 -0.23 -15.06 10.29
C LEU A 166 0.08 -14.06 9.19
N ASP A 167 -0.75 -13.98 8.15
CA ASP A 167 -0.64 -12.95 7.12
C ASP A 167 -1.66 -11.84 7.38
N GLU A 168 -1.18 -10.64 7.78
CA GLU A 168 -2.05 -9.50 8.11
C GLU A 168 -2.95 -9.04 6.96
N ARG A 169 -2.53 -9.30 5.70
CA ARG A 169 -3.26 -8.85 4.51
C ARG A 169 -4.68 -9.43 4.44
N GLY A 170 -4.89 -10.65 4.95
CA GLY A 170 -6.22 -11.26 5.01
C GLY A 170 -7.20 -10.47 5.88
N TYR A 171 -6.75 -10.06 7.06
CA TYR A 171 -7.53 -9.26 8.00
C TYR A 171 -7.71 -7.82 7.54
N MET A 172 -6.65 -7.23 6.98
CA MET A 172 -6.71 -5.89 6.40
C MET A 172 -7.73 -5.82 5.27
N LYS A 173 -7.77 -6.81 4.37
CA LYS A 173 -8.75 -6.87 3.28
C LYS A 173 -10.18 -7.07 3.80
N GLU A 174 -10.39 -7.94 4.80
CA GLU A 174 -11.69 -8.07 5.45
C GLU A 174 -12.18 -6.73 6.00
N ALA A 175 -11.34 -6.04 6.78
CA ALA A 175 -11.67 -4.73 7.33
C ALA A 175 -12.00 -3.70 6.25
N THR A 176 -11.22 -3.68 5.15
CA THR A 176 -11.47 -2.77 4.01
C THR A 176 -12.83 -3.05 3.36
N VAL A 177 -13.16 -4.31 3.12
CA VAL A 177 -14.47 -4.70 2.54
C VAL A 177 -15.62 -4.31 3.49
N LEU A 178 -15.45 -4.49 4.80
CA LEU A 178 -16.45 -4.10 5.80
C LEU A 178 -16.64 -2.59 5.86
N LEU A 179 -15.57 -1.80 5.72
CA LEU A 179 -15.65 -0.33 5.64
C LEU A 179 -16.43 0.12 4.41
N ASP A 180 -16.18 -0.46 3.25
CA ASP A 180 -16.92 -0.15 2.02
C ASP A 180 -18.43 -0.51 2.13
N LYS A 181 -18.74 -1.51 2.95
CA LYS A 181 -20.13 -1.87 3.31
C LYS A 181 -20.72 -0.97 4.39
N ASN A 182 -20.06 0.09 4.83
CA ASN A 182 -20.43 0.93 5.96
C ASN A 182 -20.59 0.15 7.30
N ARG A 183 -19.94 -1.01 7.45
CA ARG A 183 -19.92 -1.83 8.66
C ARG A 183 -18.69 -1.49 9.51
N THR A 184 -18.56 -0.22 9.89
CA THR A 184 -17.38 0.31 10.59
C THR A 184 -17.10 -0.41 11.92
N ALA A 185 -18.13 -0.73 12.70
CA ALA A 185 -17.97 -1.44 13.98
C ALA A 185 -17.38 -2.86 13.78
N ASP A 186 -17.79 -3.56 12.72
CA ASP A 186 -17.25 -4.88 12.42
C ASP A 186 -15.81 -4.80 11.93
N ALA A 187 -15.49 -3.81 11.08
CA ALA A 187 -14.11 -3.54 10.64
C ALA A 187 -13.21 -3.22 11.84
N GLU A 188 -13.69 -2.38 12.76
CA GLU A 188 -12.98 -2.08 14.00
C GLU A 188 -12.72 -3.34 14.83
N ASN A 189 -13.70 -4.20 15.02
CA ASN A 189 -13.54 -5.46 15.77
C ASN A 189 -12.48 -6.36 15.15
N VAL A 190 -12.44 -6.49 13.81
CA VAL A 190 -11.40 -7.25 13.11
C VAL A 190 -10.02 -6.65 13.38
N LEU A 191 -9.86 -5.34 13.22
CA LEU A 191 -8.57 -4.68 13.40
C LEU A 191 -8.10 -4.71 14.85
N ARG A 192 -8.99 -4.48 15.84
CA ARG A 192 -8.65 -4.57 17.26
C ARG A 192 -8.17 -5.96 17.63
N ARG A 193 -8.85 -7.00 17.16
CA ARG A 193 -8.46 -8.39 17.40
C ARG A 193 -7.03 -8.64 16.95
N VAL A 194 -6.67 -8.31 15.72
CA VAL A 194 -5.34 -8.63 15.18
C VAL A 194 -4.23 -7.75 15.74
N ILE A 195 -4.53 -6.52 16.18
CA ILE A 195 -3.55 -5.61 16.76
C ILE A 195 -3.24 -5.96 18.22
N PHE A 196 -4.24 -6.39 18.98
CA PHE A 196 -4.11 -6.54 20.44
C PHE A 196 -4.14 -7.99 20.94
N GLU A 197 -4.61 -8.94 20.15
CA GLU A 197 -4.73 -10.34 20.54
C GLU A 197 -3.70 -11.21 19.82
N LYS A 198 -3.52 -12.43 20.32
CA LYS A 198 -2.72 -13.45 19.63
C LYS A 198 -3.59 -14.24 18.68
N ILE A 199 -3.12 -14.45 17.48
CA ILE A 199 -3.82 -15.27 16.48
C ILE A 199 -3.45 -16.73 16.66
N THR A 200 -4.44 -17.61 16.63
CA THR A 200 -4.18 -19.05 16.67
C THR A 200 -3.71 -19.56 15.32
N ALA A 201 -2.48 -20.03 15.27
CA ALA A 201 -1.89 -20.67 14.10
C ALA A 201 -1.26 -22.00 14.52
N ASN A 202 -1.53 -23.08 13.77
CA ASN A 202 -1.06 -24.44 14.07
C ASN A 202 -1.39 -24.88 15.51
N GLY A 203 -2.59 -24.52 16.00
CA GLY A 203 -3.06 -24.85 17.33
C GLY A 203 -2.39 -24.08 18.48
N ARG A 204 -1.59 -23.05 18.18
CA ARG A 204 -0.88 -22.23 19.18
C ARG A 204 -1.15 -20.75 18.99
N PRO A 205 -1.36 -19.98 20.09
CA PRO A 205 -1.47 -18.53 20.02
C PRO A 205 -0.13 -17.91 19.66
N GLN A 206 -0.09 -17.15 18.55
CA GLN A 206 1.11 -16.46 18.06
C GLN A 206 0.84 -14.97 17.85
N PRO A 207 1.83 -14.10 18.09
CA PRO A 207 1.70 -12.70 17.75
C PRO A 207 1.70 -12.53 16.23
N LEU A 208 0.82 -11.67 15.73
CA LEU A 208 0.82 -11.25 14.32
C LEU A 208 1.50 -9.88 14.22
N ASN A 209 2.40 -9.71 13.26
CA ASN A 209 2.83 -8.37 12.87
C ASN A 209 1.70 -7.73 12.04
N ALA A 210 1.10 -6.67 12.57
CA ALA A 210 -0.11 -6.05 12.04
C ALA A 210 0.09 -4.55 11.75
N ALA A 211 1.25 -4.17 11.19
CA ALA A 211 1.59 -2.77 10.91
C ALA A 211 0.58 -2.12 9.95
N SER A 212 0.22 -2.80 8.86
CA SER A 212 -0.74 -2.27 7.90
C SER A 212 -2.15 -2.17 8.48
N CYS A 213 -2.55 -3.11 9.35
CA CYS A 213 -3.81 -3.03 10.09
C CYS A 213 -3.84 -1.84 11.05
N CYS A 214 -2.73 -1.54 11.76
CA CYS A 214 -2.60 -0.34 12.57
C CYS A 214 -2.76 0.95 11.73
N LYS A 215 -2.11 0.99 10.56
CA LYS A 215 -2.22 2.14 9.63
C LYS A 215 -3.68 2.33 9.18
N LEU A 216 -4.35 1.26 8.74
CA LEU A 216 -5.75 1.31 8.32
C LEU A 216 -6.66 1.79 9.46
N TYR A 217 -6.47 1.30 10.69
CA TYR A 217 -7.26 1.72 11.84
C TYR A 217 -7.12 3.22 12.13
N LEU A 218 -5.88 3.75 12.08
CA LEU A 218 -5.61 5.17 12.30
C LEU A 218 -6.12 6.07 11.16
N THR A 219 -6.13 5.58 9.92
CA THR A 219 -6.53 6.38 8.75
C THR A 219 -8.02 6.39 8.51
N GLU A 220 -8.72 5.28 8.76
CA GLU A 220 -10.12 5.15 8.38
C GLU A 220 -11.07 5.22 9.59
N ILE A 221 -10.71 4.62 10.72
CA ILE A 221 -11.58 4.56 11.90
C ILE A 221 -11.32 5.75 12.83
N LEU A 222 -10.06 5.98 13.19
CA LEU A 222 -9.67 7.05 14.12
C LEU A 222 -9.28 8.37 13.44
N LYS A 223 -9.58 8.54 12.15
CA LYS A 223 -9.20 9.73 11.38
C LYS A 223 -9.68 11.04 12.02
N LYS A 224 -10.89 11.03 12.58
CA LYS A 224 -11.54 12.19 13.20
C LYS A 224 -11.82 11.97 14.69
N SER A 225 -11.31 10.92 15.27
CA SER A 225 -11.51 10.61 16.68
C SER A 225 -10.62 11.47 17.55
N LEU A 226 -11.15 11.84 18.72
CA LEU A 226 -10.43 12.51 19.80
C LEU A 226 -9.96 11.50 20.88
N GLU A 227 -10.03 10.20 20.61
CA GLU A 227 -9.57 9.15 21.52
C GLU A 227 -8.04 9.03 21.49
N TYR A 228 -7.35 10.07 21.96
CA TYR A 228 -5.88 10.17 21.84
C TYR A 228 -5.14 9.02 22.50
N ASP A 229 -5.63 8.49 23.63
CA ASP A 229 -5.04 7.32 24.29
C ASP A 229 -5.09 6.08 23.41
N LEU A 230 -6.19 5.86 22.69
CA LEU A 230 -6.32 4.74 21.75
C LEU A 230 -5.41 4.96 20.53
N ILE A 231 -5.35 6.18 20.01
CA ILE A 231 -4.44 6.56 18.92
C ILE A 231 -2.99 6.28 19.32
N LEU A 232 -2.58 6.68 20.53
CA LEU A 232 -1.23 6.43 21.06
C LEU A 232 -0.92 4.93 21.11
N ARG A 233 -1.82 4.13 21.71
CA ARG A 233 -1.64 2.68 21.83
C ARG A 233 -1.47 1.99 20.48
N ILE A 234 -2.30 2.36 19.49
CA ILE A 234 -2.24 1.78 18.14
C ILE A 234 -0.98 2.24 17.40
N ALA A 235 -0.62 3.53 17.51
CA ALA A 235 0.57 4.07 16.87
C ALA A 235 1.86 3.46 17.47
N GLN A 236 1.91 3.24 18.79
CA GLN A 236 3.03 2.53 19.45
C GLN A 236 3.15 1.08 18.97
N LYS A 237 2.03 0.36 18.84
CA LYS A 237 2.02 -1.00 18.28
C LYS A 237 2.51 -1.00 16.83
N GLY A 238 1.97 -0.11 16.00
CA GLY A 238 2.38 0.03 14.60
C GLY A 238 3.88 0.35 14.46
N LEU A 239 4.41 1.24 15.32
CA LEU A 239 5.83 1.55 15.34
C LEU A 239 6.69 0.32 15.72
N SER A 240 6.27 -0.44 16.74
CA SER A 240 6.94 -1.69 17.14
C SER A 240 6.97 -2.72 16.01
N PHE A 241 5.85 -2.91 15.31
CA PHE A 241 5.75 -3.82 14.17
C PHE A 241 6.62 -3.37 13.00
N SER A 242 6.57 -2.08 12.67
CA SER A 242 7.35 -1.52 11.56
C SER A 242 8.85 -1.54 11.82
N ALA A 243 9.27 -1.38 13.07
CA ALA A 243 10.68 -1.50 13.46
C ALA A 243 11.18 -2.94 13.28
N ALA A 244 10.36 -3.95 13.59
CA ALA A 244 10.69 -5.36 13.37
C ALA A 244 10.86 -5.70 11.87
N GLU A 245 10.13 -5.01 10.98
CA GLU A 245 10.22 -5.15 9.53
C GLU A 245 11.24 -4.22 8.86
N GLN A 246 11.84 -3.31 9.63
CA GLN A 246 12.71 -2.24 9.11
C GLN A 246 12.01 -1.35 8.05
N ASN A 247 10.70 -1.18 8.17
CA ASN A 247 9.89 -0.38 7.26
C ASN A 247 9.93 1.11 7.67
N SER A 248 10.84 1.86 7.07
CA SER A 248 11.07 3.27 7.39
C SER A 248 9.86 4.17 7.11
N GLU A 249 9.08 3.90 6.06
CA GLU A 249 7.89 4.67 5.72
C GLU A 249 6.82 4.53 6.81
N HIS A 250 6.53 3.30 7.22
CA HIS A 250 5.58 3.05 8.31
C HIS A 250 6.09 3.60 9.64
N MET A 251 7.39 3.49 9.93
CA MET A 251 7.99 4.08 11.13
C MET A 251 7.79 5.60 11.16
N GLY A 252 8.02 6.29 10.03
CA GLY A 252 7.77 7.72 9.91
C GLY A 252 6.30 8.06 10.16
N TYR A 253 5.36 7.34 9.54
CA TYR A 253 3.93 7.53 9.72
C TYR A 253 3.48 7.35 11.18
N PHE A 254 3.89 6.25 11.85
CA PHE A 254 3.49 5.99 13.23
C PHE A 254 4.12 6.97 14.21
N SER A 255 5.38 7.36 13.99
CA SER A 255 6.04 8.41 14.80
C SER A 255 5.31 9.75 14.67
N TYR A 256 4.88 10.12 13.48
CA TYR A 256 4.05 11.30 13.23
C TYR A 256 2.72 11.23 14.00
N ARG A 257 1.99 10.11 13.93
CA ARG A 257 0.73 9.94 14.66
C ARG A 257 0.90 9.99 16.18
N LEU A 258 2.01 9.43 16.70
CA LEU A 258 2.38 9.53 18.12
C LEU A 258 2.61 10.98 18.53
N ALA A 259 3.37 11.74 17.76
CA ALA A 259 3.67 13.13 18.06
C ALA A 259 2.39 13.99 18.08
N LEU A 260 1.49 13.83 17.10
CA LEU A 260 0.22 14.55 17.07
C LEU A 260 -0.64 14.23 18.30
N ALA A 261 -0.80 12.95 18.64
CA ALA A 261 -1.64 12.55 19.76
C ALA A 261 -1.08 13.02 21.11
N LYS A 262 0.25 12.94 21.32
CA LYS A 262 0.89 13.48 22.53
C LYS A 262 0.74 14.99 22.63
N THR A 263 0.92 15.72 21.54
CA THR A 263 0.69 17.17 21.51
C THR A 263 -0.75 17.51 21.90
N ALA A 264 -1.72 16.79 21.36
CA ALA A 264 -3.13 17.02 21.68
C ALA A 264 -3.43 16.78 23.18
N LEU A 265 -2.92 15.70 23.76
CA LEU A 265 -3.07 15.42 25.21
C LEU A 265 -2.45 16.50 26.10
N VAL A 266 -1.27 17.01 25.73
CA VAL A 266 -0.65 18.12 26.44
C VAL A 266 -1.53 19.37 26.40
N ILE A 267 -2.09 19.69 25.25
CA ILE A 267 -3.01 20.83 25.08
C ILE A 267 -4.29 20.63 25.89
N GLU A 268 -4.90 19.45 25.84
CA GLU A 268 -6.12 19.13 26.63
C GLU A 268 -5.87 19.20 28.14
N SER A 269 -4.66 18.85 28.59
CA SER A 269 -4.27 18.98 29.98
C SER A 269 -3.90 20.41 30.39
N ASP A 270 -4.05 21.38 29.49
CA ASP A 270 -3.66 22.78 29.70
C ASP A 270 -2.19 22.93 30.12
N TYR A 271 -1.29 22.15 29.49
CA TYR A 271 0.17 22.17 29.69
C TYR A 271 0.62 21.99 31.17
N ARG A 272 -0.16 21.28 31.97
CA ARG A 272 0.07 21.18 33.42
C ARG A 272 1.33 20.43 33.80
N ASN A 273 1.77 19.48 32.96
CA ASN A 273 2.91 18.62 33.26
C ASN A 273 4.08 18.92 32.32
N LYS A 274 5.16 19.43 32.86
CA LYS A 274 6.38 19.75 32.12
C LYS A 274 6.99 18.50 31.45
N ALA A 275 6.94 17.34 32.11
CA ALA A 275 7.49 16.11 31.57
C ALA A 275 6.72 15.66 30.29
N ASP A 276 5.41 15.84 30.27
CA ASP A 276 4.59 15.51 29.10
C ASP A 276 4.90 16.44 27.92
N ILE A 277 5.16 17.72 28.19
CA ILE A 277 5.59 18.68 27.16
C ILE A 277 6.93 18.27 26.57
N GLU A 278 7.92 17.94 27.42
CA GLU A 278 9.26 17.51 26.98
C GLU A 278 9.19 16.19 26.19
N GLU A 279 8.34 15.26 26.59
CA GLU A 279 8.10 14.02 25.87
C GLU A 279 7.43 14.26 24.50
N ALA A 280 6.43 15.13 24.43
CA ALA A 280 5.77 15.49 23.17
C ALA A 280 6.74 16.17 22.19
N LEU A 281 7.57 17.11 22.69
CA LEU A 281 8.64 17.74 21.89
C LEU A 281 9.64 16.71 21.34
N THR A 282 10.04 15.75 22.17
CA THR A 282 10.93 14.66 21.76
C THR A 282 10.29 13.78 20.69
N CYS A 283 8.98 13.48 20.80
CA CYS A 283 8.23 12.74 19.79
C CYS A 283 8.15 13.51 18.47
N CYS A 284 7.89 14.82 18.51
CA CYS A 284 7.88 15.67 17.32
C CYS A 284 9.22 15.64 16.60
N GLN A 285 10.33 15.76 17.33
CA GLN A 285 11.67 15.72 16.74
C GLN A 285 11.96 14.37 16.08
N ARG A 286 11.72 13.26 16.80
CA ARG A 286 11.92 11.91 16.23
C ARG A 286 11.07 11.65 14.99
N ALA A 287 9.84 12.12 15.02
CA ALA A 287 8.96 11.99 13.86
C ALA A 287 9.47 12.81 12.69
N PHE A 288 9.92 14.04 12.94
CA PHE A 288 10.44 14.92 11.90
C PHE A 288 11.65 14.32 11.17
N ASP A 289 12.51 13.60 11.88
CA ASP A 289 13.69 12.94 11.30
C ASP A 289 13.32 11.71 10.42
N LEU A 290 12.10 11.20 10.56
CA LEU A 290 11.65 9.97 9.88
C LEU A 290 10.62 10.21 8.77
N VAL A 291 9.89 11.34 8.78
CA VAL A 291 8.85 11.60 7.79
C VAL A 291 9.43 12.05 6.45
N THR A 292 8.87 11.53 5.38
CA THR A 292 9.26 11.87 4.00
C THR A 292 8.27 12.82 3.32
N PHE A 293 7.05 12.93 3.86
CA PHE A 293 6.01 13.79 3.29
C PHE A 293 6.06 15.20 3.91
N GLN A 294 6.14 16.21 3.07
CA GLN A 294 6.23 17.61 3.49
C GLN A 294 5.02 18.03 4.37
N SER A 295 3.81 17.56 4.06
CA SER A 295 2.62 17.86 4.87
C SER A 295 2.74 17.38 6.32
N TYR A 296 3.34 16.21 6.55
CA TYR A 296 3.58 15.69 7.90
C TYR A 296 4.64 16.53 8.62
N ALA A 297 5.70 16.92 7.91
CA ALA A 297 6.74 17.78 8.46
C ALA A 297 6.16 19.15 8.88
N ASP A 298 5.27 19.73 8.09
CA ASP A 298 4.63 21.01 8.40
C ASP A 298 3.66 20.92 9.59
N ASP A 299 2.93 19.81 9.73
CA ASP A 299 2.11 19.55 10.92
C ASP A 299 2.97 19.42 12.18
N LEU A 300 4.07 18.67 12.10
CA LEU A 300 5.00 18.51 13.22
C LEU A 300 5.64 19.84 13.66
N LYS A 301 5.97 20.71 12.71
CA LYS A 301 6.45 22.07 13.02
C LYS A 301 5.39 22.87 13.79
N ARG A 302 4.13 22.82 13.33
CA ARG A 302 3.03 23.51 14.04
C ARG A 302 2.87 22.99 15.47
N CYS A 303 2.87 21.67 15.66
CA CYS A 303 2.83 21.06 16.99
C CYS A 303 4.01 21.51 17.85
N TYR A 304 5.19 21.52 17.28
CA TYR A 304 6.41 21.91 18.00
C TYR A 304 6.36 23.38 18.47
N VAL A 305 5.98 24.30 17.59
CA VAL A 305 5.78 25.72 17.92
C VAL A 305 4.73 25.89 19.01
N GLN A 306 3.59 25.21 18.89
CA GLN A 306 2.51 25.27 19.86
C GLN A 306 2.92 24.78 21.25
N LEU A 307 3.70 23.71 21.33
CA LEU A 307 4.24 23.19 22.59
C LEU A 307 5.26 24.17 23.23
N CYS A 308 6.06 24.87 22.43
CA CYS A 308 7.05 25.83 22.89
C CYS A 308 6.43 27.15 23.35
N GLU A 309 5.37 27.61 22.66
CA GLU A 309 4.64 28.85 22.99
C GLU A 309 3.58 28.66 24.09
N ASN A 310 3.61 27.53 24.80
CA ASN A 310 2.63 27.23 25.84
C ASN A 310 2.56 28.33 26.89
N PRO A 311 1.35 28.66 27.41
CA PRO A 311 1.17 29.80 28.31
C PRO A 311 1.71 29.54 29.75
N GLN A 312 1.88 28.29 30.14
CA GLN A 312 2.27 27.91 31.52
C GLN A 312 3.78 27.98 31.72
N ASN A 313 4.55 27.64 30.72
CA ASN A 313 6.02 27.64 30.79
C ASN A 313 6.61 27.76 29.39
N PRO A 314 6.60 28.94 28.77
CA PRO A 314 7.08 29.13 27.42
C PRO A 314 8.55 28.76 27.31
N ILE A 315 8.88 27.99 26.28
CA ILE A 315 10.25 27.55 26.00
C ILE A 315 10.89 28.55 25.03
N ASP A 316 12.07 29.05 25.38
CA ASP A 316 12.80 29.96 24.51
C ASP A 316 13.23 29.24 23.22
N LEU A 317 12.51 29.52 22.14
CA LEU A 317 12.73 28.95 20.81
C LEU A 317 14.16 29.18 20.28
N LYS A 318 14.83 30.28 20.72
CA LYS A 318 16.20 30.61 20.27
C LYS A 318 17.28 29.78 20.91
N THR A 319 17.03 29.28 22.12
CA THR A 319 18.03 28.53 22.91
C THR A 319 17.78 27.02 22.85
N HIS A 320 16.56 26.58 22.54
CA HIS A 320 16.25 25.17 22.52
C HIS A 320 16.90 24.47 21.31
N ARG A 321 17.79 23.52 21.58
CA ARG A 321 18.65 22.86 20.58
C ARG A 321 17.86 22.16 19.46
N LEU A 322 16.70 21.60 19.80
CA LEU A 322 15.79 20.90 18.90
C LEU A 322 15.07 21.86 17.94
N VAL A 323 14.72 23.07 18.40
CA VAL A 323 14.07 24.10 17.57
C VAL A 323 14.97 24.55 16.43
N LYS A 324 16.27 24.79 16.73
CA LYS A 324 17.23 25.18 15.70
C LYS A 324 17.33 24.15 14.57
N HIS A 325 17.28 22.87 14.93
CA HIS A 325 17.33 21.80 13.92
C HIS A 325 16.06 21.80 13.05
N VAL A 326 14.88 21.84 13.65
CA VAL A 326 13.59 21.84 12.95
C VAL A 326 13.41 23.10 12.08
N LEU A 327 13.83 24.26 12.56
CA LEU A 327 13.72 25.51 11.81
C LEU A 327 14.79 25.64 10.70
N ASN A 328 16.03 25.25 10.95
CA ASN A 328 17.13 25.35 9.98
C ASN A 328 16.98 24.35 8.82
N THR A 329 16.49 23.13 9.07
CA THR A 329 16.19 22.18 7.98
C THR A 329 15.01 22.64 7.11
N ALA A 330 14.12 23.48 7.64
CA ALA A 330 13.04 24.08 6.88
C ALA A 330 13.49 25.17 5.91
N GLU A 331 14.48 25.98 6.32
CA GLU A 331 15.05 27.04 5.46
C GLU A 331 15.87 26.45 4.31
N THR A 332 16.57 25.34 4.52
CA THR A 332 17.32 24.65 3.46
C THR A 332 16.43 23.91 2.46
N ALA A 333 15.24 23.46 2.87
CA ALA A 333 14.27 22.81 1.97
C ALA A 333 13.45 23.81 1.14
N SER A 334 13.38 25.08 1.54
CA SER A 334 12.65 26.14 0.85
C SER A 334 13.52 27.02 -0.06
N ALA A 335 14.82 26.75 -0.15
CA ALA A 335 15.68 27.43 -1.14
C ALA A 335 15.32 26.92 -2.54
N PRO A 336 14.86 27.78 -3.46
CA PRO A 336 14.60 27.37 -4.82
C PRO A 336 15.91 26.90 -5.44
N THR A 337 15.94 25.67 -5.95
CA THR A 337 17.00 25.22 -6.86
C THR A 337 17.00 26.15 -8.07
N GLN A 338 17.84 27.18 -7.99
CA GLN A 338 18.25 27.93 -9.17
C GLN A 338 19.15 27.00 -9.99
N ASN A 339 18.57 26.39 -11.02
CA ASN A 339 19.29 26.06 -12.26
C ASN A 339 18.31 25.96 -13.43
#